data_d8372444eb7ca1d4beaa75ad6eaa11dc
#
_entry.id   d8372444eb7ca1d4beaa75ad6eaa11dc
#
_cell.length_a   1.000
_cell.length_b   1.000
_cell.length_c   1.000
_cell.angle_alpha   90.00
_cell.angle_beta   90.00
_cell.angle_gamma   90.00
#
_symmetry.space_group_name_H-M   'P 1'
#
loop_
_entity.id
_entity.type
_entity.pdbx_description
1 polymer ?
#
loop_
_entity_poly.entity_id
_entity_poly.type
_entity_poly.pdbx_seq_one_letter_code
_entity_poly.pdbx_strand_id
1 'polypeptide(L)'
;MKDIIKIATILPYKENYISSKAQAAAIWVCDFFKYSEFKNTNFIFGNTNGKDFLTKNYINIKIKNLKSKLSSSTNEYCKNFINETKDFNFDIIEIHNRPLVFNYLKNNINTKYIIYFHNDPLSMNGSKSSNERLKLLNEVDKIIFVSKWVQTRFFKNLDSKLINKTEIVYPSIHRENKIYKKEKKITFVGKLNESKGYDIFKESVTKILDEFDDWKAYSIGDESRKRPIIKHKNHKELGFLKHKMVLQFLNKSEIVVVPSRWEEPFGRTALESSSRACATIISNRGGLPETTDHCVILRKLDSKELYIQLKKLIENKKLRKKIQFNGFKNVKHLIKDNSKLIDQIRKNISQNFNLNFIRNKLRIINIYNTGQKLNHRLYNISLGKKFTNGFIRNGHDVLEISDRDFIKQNRNFSINNNSSSKFQEYLIETFKNYNPDLLFFGHTKNIDKNTIEKFRLLNKNLTISQWNEDPIMPSLDYSKTN
;
A
#
# COMPACT_ATOMS: atom_id res chain seq x y z
N MET A 1 17.48 19.35 -6.05
CA MET A 1 17.87 17.92 -6.09
C MET A 1 16.60 17.13 -5.76
N LYS A 2 16.21 16.14 -6.58
CA LYS A 2 15.12 15.24 -6.19
C LYS A 2 15.57 14.50 -4.93
N ASP A 3 14.85 14.68 -3.82
CA ASP A 3 15.12 13.96 -2.59
C ASP A 3 15.02 12.45 -2.88
N ILE A 4 16.14 11.75 -2.67
CA ILE A 4 16.24 10.31 -2.93
C ILE A 4 15.58 9.59 -1.75
N ILE A 5 14.36 9.11 -1.93
CA ILE A 5 13.64 8.37 -0.89
C ILE A 5 14.31 7.01 -0.67
N LYS A 6 14.78 6.76 0.56
CA LYS A 6 15.35 5.48 0.99
C LYS A 6 14.30 4.65 1.72
N ILE A 7 14.12 3.41 1.28
CA ILE A 7 13.06 2.53 1.76
C ILE A 7 13.65 1.24 2.34
N ALA A 8 13.15 0.82 3.51
CA ALA A 8 13.38 -0.50 4.04
C ALA A 8 12.12 -1.35 3.91
N THR A 9 12.16 -2.42 3.14
CA THR A 9 11.06 -3.39 3.01
C THR A 9 11.35 -4.62 3.87
N ILE A 10 10.59 -4.83 4.95
CA ILE A 10 10.79 -5.90 5.93
C ILE A 10 9.83 -7.05 5.67
N LEU A 11 10.38 -8.20 5.33
CA LEU A 11 9.64 -9.45 5.16
C LEU A 11 9.41 -10.16 6.52
N PRO A 12 8.38 -11.02 6.62
CA PRO A 12 8.23 -11.88 7.79
C PRO A 12 9.48 -12.76 7.99
N TYR A 13 9.94 -12.91 9.23
CA TYR A 13 11.17 -13.65 9.54
C TYR A 13 11.13 -15.15 9.17
N LYS A 14 9.96 -15.71 8.85
CA LYS A 14 9.78 -17.09 8.34
C LYS A 14 9.61 -17.15 6.81
N GLU A 15 9.65 -16.02 6.13
CA GLU A 15 9.52 -15.92 4.67
C GLU A 15 10.88 -16.07 4.01
N ASN A 16 11.01 -17.04 3.10
CA ASN A 16 12.26 -17.22 2.34
C ASN A 16 12.25 -16.36 1.08
N TYR A 17 13.33 -15.63 0.82
CA TYR A 17 13.49 -14.74 -0.33
C TYR A 17 14.44 -15.33 -1.38
N ILE A 18 14.28 -16.64 -1.69
CA ILE A 18 15.04 -17.38 -2.70
C ILE A 18 14.09 -18.09 -3.67
N SER A 19 14.53 -18.27 -4.92
CA SER A 19 13.69 -18.80 -6.03
C SER A 19 13.12 -20.19 -5.75
N SER A 20 13.82 -21.01 -4.99
CA SER A 20 13.42 -22.38 -4.65
C SER A 20 12.39 -22.51 -3.53
N LYS A 21 12.19 -21.44 -2.70
CA LYS A 21 11.35 -21.52 -1.50
C LYS A 21 10.48 -20.28 -1.28
N ALA A 22 10.50 -19.31 -2.19
CA ALA A 22 9.70 -18.08 -2.07
C ALA A 22 8.22 -18.39 -2.03
N GLN A 23 7.53 -17.77 -1.08
CA GLN A 23 6.08 -17.83 -0.94
C GLN A 23 5.42 -16.55 -1.50
N ALA A 24 4.12 -16.41 -1.33
CA ALA A 24 3.34 -15.36 -1.98
C ALA A 24 3.80 -13.94 -1.65
N ALA A 25 4.17 -13.66 -0.39
CA ALA A 25 4.64 -12.33 0.02
C ALA A 25 6.01 -12.00 -0.58
N ALA A 26 6.95 -12.95 -0.57
CA ALA A 26 8.26 -12.78 -1.16
C ALA A 26 8.19 -12.55 -2.69
N ILE A 27 7.34 -13.31 -3.38
CA ILE A 27 7.09 -13.15 -4.82
C ILE A 27 6.47 -11.77 -5.08
N TRP A 28 5.49 -11.36 -4.29
CA TRP A 28 4.86 -10.04 -4.39
C TRP A 28 5.89 -8.92 -4.26
N VAL A 29 6.71 -8.94 -3.21
CA VAL A 29 7.76 -7.94 -3.00
C VAL A 29 8.76 -7.93 -4.16
N CYS A 30 9.21 -9.09 -4.62
CA CYS A 30 10.14 -9.20 -5.76
C CYS A 30 9.54 -8.63 -7.05
N ASP A 31 8.27 -8.95 -7.33
CA ASP A 31 7.59 -8.47 -8.54
C ASP A 31 7.46 -6.94 -8.52
N PHE A 32 6.98 -6.36 -7.42
CA PHE A 32 6.83 -4.92 -7.31
C PHE A 32 8.17 -4.17 -7.27
N PHE A 33 9.17 -4.73 -6.61
CA PHE A 33 10.52 -4.17 -6.57
C PHE A 33 11.09 -3.95 -7.98
N LYS A 34 10.92 -4.90 -8.89
CA LYS A 34 11.46 -4.83 -10.26
C LYS A 34 10.91 -3.66 -11.08
N TYR A 35 9.68 -3.21 -10.78
CA TYR A 35 8.97 -2.15 -11.51
C TYR A 35 8.94 -0.83 -10.78
N SER A 36 9.39 -0.78 -9.53
CA SER A 36 9.47 0.43 -8.74
C SER A 36 10.54 1.38 -9.28
N GLU A 37 10.24 2.67 -9.29
CA GLU A 37 11.23 3.72 -9.53
C GLU A 37 12.27 3.81 -8.41
N PHE A 38 11.92 3.34 -7.20
CA PHE A 38 12.80 3.31 -6.02
C PHE A 38 13.66 2.04 -5.91
N LYS A 39 13.74 1.20 -6.94
CA LYS A 39 14.48 -0.08 -6.90
C LYS A 39 15.95 0.04 -6.48
N ASN A 40 16.59 1.19 -6.71
CA ASN A 40 17.98 1.43 -6.34
C ASN A 40 18.15 1.91 -4.88
N THR A 41 17.10 2.40 -4.25
CA THR A 41 17.09 2.96 -2.89
C THR A 41 16.18 2.20 -1.94
N ASN A 42 15.56 1.11 -2.41
CA ASN A 42 14.78 0.19 -1.61
C ASN A 42 15.63 -1.04 -1.24
N PHE A 43 15.79 -1.29 0.05
CA PHE A 43 16.51 -2.43 0.60
C PHE A 43 15.52 -3.41 1.20
N ILE A 44 15.65 -4.69 0.85
CA ILE A 44 14.74 -5.74 1.29
C ILE A 44 15.41 -6.53 2.41
N PHE A 45 14.74 -6.65 3.55
CA PHE A 45 15.24 -7.33 4.73
C PHE A 45 14.40 -8.58 5.03
N GLY A 46 15.05 -9.66 5.40
CA GLY A 46 14.39 -10.91 5.76
C GLY A 46 15.34 -11.88 6.45
N ASN A 47 14.83 -13.06 6.84
CA ASN A 47 15.63 -14.14 7.42
C ASN A 47 15.52 -15.36 6.52
N THR A 48 16.48 -15.54 5.62
CA THR A 48 16.46 -16.58 4.58
C THR A 48 17.68 -17.49 4.70
N ASN A 49 17.43 -18.79 4.65
CA ASN A 49 18.49 -19.80 4.54
C ASN A 49 18.79 -20.05 3.06
N GLY A 50 19.96 -19.64 2.60
CA GLY A 50 20.43 -19.78 1.21
C GLY A 50 21.15 -18.53 0.72
N LYS A 51 21.66 -18.59 -0.53
CA LYS A 51 22.47 -17.50 -1.13
C LYS A 51 21.87 -16.95 -2.43
N ASP A 52 20.94 -17.67 -3.08
CA ASP A 52 20.33 -17.27 -4.36
C ASP A 52 19.10 -16.38 -4.13
N PHE A 53 19.36 -15.14 -3.68
CA PHE A 53 18.30 -14.17 -3.38
C PHE A 53 17.61 -13.66 -4.65
N LEU A 54 16.31 -13.37 -4.55
CA LEU A 54 15.49 -12.91 -5.69
C LEU A 54 15.91 -11.53 -6.23
N THR A 55 16.55 -10.70 -5.40
CA THR A 55 17.06 -9.38 -5.79
C THR A 55 18.43 -9.10 -5.15
N LYS A 56 19.23 -8.21 -5.79
CA LYS A 56 20.55 -7.82 -5.29
C LYS A 56 20.52 -6.98 -4.01
N ASN A 57 19.43 -6.24 -3.78
CA ASN A 57 19.26 -5.33 -2.63
C ASN A 57 18.70 -6.06 -1.39
N TYR A 58 18.84 -7.37 -1.32
CA TYR A 58 18.41 -8.15 -0.17
C TYR A 58 19.49 -8.23 0.89
N ILE A 59 19.12 -7.92 2.12
CA ILE A 59 19.98 -8.00 3.31
C ILE A 59 19.39 -9.05 4.25
N ASN A 60 20.20 -10.06 4.58
CA ASN A 60 19.76 -11.19 5.38
C ASN A 60 19.96 -10.95 6.87
N ILE A 61 18.88 -10.79 7.61
CA ILE A 61 18.86 -10.64 9.07
C ILE A 61 18.90 -12.01 9.73
N LYS A 62 20.04 -12.45 10.20
CA LYS A 62 20.17 -13.74 10.85
C LYS A 62 19.55 -13.71 12.25
N ILE A 63 18.69 -14.69 12.57
CA ILE A 63 18.19 -14.95 13.91
C ILE A 63 19.01 -16.12 14.46
N LYS A 64 19.72 -15.92 15.56
CA LYS A 64 20.42 -16.99 16.26
C LYS A 64 19.37 -17.94 16.87
N ASN A 65 19.65 -19.23 16.88
CA ASN A 65 18.76 -20.20 17.52
C ASN A 65 18.53 -19.80 18.98
N LEU A 66 17.29 -19.50 19.32
CA LEU A 66 16.91 -19.08 20.66
C LEU A 66 17.09 -20.27 21.63
N LYS A 67 18.14 -20.22 22.43
CA LYS A 67 18.38 -21.24 23.51
C LYS A 67 17.40 -21.08 24.66
N SER A 68 16.68 -19.98 24.78
CA SER A 68 15.75 -19.65 25.85
C SER A 68 14.30 -19.62 25.34
N LYS A 69 13.39 -20.35 26.00
CA LYS A 69 11.94 -20.29 25.75
C LYS A 69 11.31 -18.92 26.05
N LEU A 70 12.05 -18.01 26.68
CA LEU A 70 11.58 -16.69 27.13
C LEU A 70 11.80 -15.57 26.11
N SER A 71 12.58 -15.79 25.05
CA SER A 71 12.86 -14.76 24.05
C SER A 71 11.97 -14.89 22.82
N SER A 72 11.34 -13.77 22.41
CA SER A 72 10.50 -13.70 21.21
C SER A 72 11.35 -13.59 19.94
N SER A 73 11.16 -14.53 18.99
CA SER A 73 11.82 -14.45 17.66
C SER A 73 11.55 -13.12 16.93
N THR A 74 10.39 -12.52 17.16
CA THR A 74 10.05 -11.20 16.59
C THR A 74 10.94 -10.12 17.18
N ASN A 75 11.14 -10.11 18.50
CA ASN A 75 11.95 -9.10 19.16
C ASN A 75 13.42 -9.23 18.75
N GLU A 76 13.95 -10.45 18.66
CA GLU A 76 15.32 -10.68 18.20
C GLU A 76 15.51 -10.25 16.74
N TYR A 77 14.56 -10.58 15.88
CA TYR A 77 14.57 -10.12 14.50
C TYR A 77 14.62 -8.59 14.40
N CYS A 78 13.79 -7.89 15.18
CA CYS A 78 13.78 -6.43 15.21
C CYS A 78 15.07 -5.84 15.78
N LYS A 79 15.65 -6.42 16.86
CA LYS A 79 16.95 -5.99 17.41
C LYS A 79 18.05 -6.11 16.37
N ASN A 80 18.11 -7.26 15.68
CA ASN A 80 19.13 -7.48 14.66
C ASN A 80 18.92 -6.57 13.45
N PHE A 81 17.68 -6.28 13.05
CA PHE A 81 17.37 -5.29 12.03
C PHE A 81 17.90 -3.90 12.43
N ILE A 82 17.63 -3.43 13.65
CA ILE A 82 18.13 -2.13 14.16
C ILE A 82 19.65 -2.09 14.14
N ASN A 83 20.31 -3.18 14.57
CA ASN A 83 21.78 -3.24 14.60
C ASN A 83 22.39 -3.20 13.20
N GLU A 84 21.83 -3.93 12.23
CA GLU A 84 22.31 -3.96 10.84
C GLU A 84 22.00 -2.66 10.08
N THR A 85 21.08 -1.85 10.60
CA THR A 85 20.65 -0.62 9.92
C THR A 85 21.03 0.66 10.65
N LYS A 86 21.97 0.61 11.62
CA LYS A 86 22.39 1.79 12.42
C LYS A 86 22.83 2.97 11.57
N ASP A 87 23.51 2.70 10.46
CA ASP A 87 24.07 3.72 9.58
C ASP A 87 23.12 4.08 8.41
N PHE A 88 21.91 3.48 8.39
CA PHE A 88 20.90 3.76 7.38
C PHE A 88 19.86 4.76 7.93
N ASN A 89 19.64 5.83 7.19
CA ASN A 89 18.52 6.74 7.42
C ASN A 89 17.44 6.41 6.40
N PHE A 90 16.43 5.64 6.81
CA PHE A 90 15.28 5.32 5.98
C PHE A 90 14.18 6.37 6.14
N ASP A 91 13.64 6.85 5.01
CA ASP A 91 12.49 7.73 4.97
C ASP A 91 11.18 6.96 5.20
N ILE A 92 11.16 5.68 4.77
CA ILE A 92 9.99 4.81 4.89
C ILE A 92 10.45 3.40 5.29
N ILE A 93 9.76 2.81 6.26
CA ILE A 93 9.84 1.38 6.60
C ILE A 93 8.53 0.70 6.22
N GLU A 94 8.60 -0.26 5.32
CA GLU A 94 7.49 -1.10 4.87
C GLU A 94 7.53 -2.45 5.57
N ILE A 95 6.43 -2.85 6.23
CA ILE A 95 6.35 -4.07 7.02
C ILE A 95 5.30 -4.99 6.42
N HIS A 96 5.70 -6.20 6.05
CA HIS A 96 4.82 -7.19 5.44
C HIS A 96 4.33 -8.21 6.48
N ASN A 97 3.00 -8.33 6.67
CA ASN A 97 2.33 -9.37 7.48
C ASN A 97 2.76 -9.49 8.95
N ARG A 98 3.31 -8.49 9.59
CA ARG A 98 3.80 -8.61 10.97
C ARG A 98 3.58 -7.33 11.77
N PRO A 99 2.33 -7.03 12.20
CA PRO A 99 2.03 -5.82 12.97
C PRO A 99 2.89 -5.68 14.24
N LEU A 100 3.28 -6.78 14.90
CA LEU A 100 4.16 -6.73 16.06
C LEU A 100 5.55 -6.17 15.76
N VAL A 101 6.05 -6.32 14.52
CA VAL A 101 7.32 -5.69 14.09
C VAL A 101 7.19 -4.17 14.14
N PHE A 102 6.06 -3.62 13.66
CA PHE A 102 5.77 -2.20 13.76
C PHE A 102 5.76 -1.73 15.21
N ASN A 103 5.03 -2.42 16.10
CA ASN A 103 4.96 -2.05 17.51
C ASN A 103 6.34 -1.97 18.19
N TYR A 104 7.28 -2.81 17.77
CA TYR A 104 8.65 -2.79 18.26
C TYR A 104 9.47 -1.64 17.64
N LEU A 105 9.47 -1.55 16.31
CA LEU A 105 10.34 -0.62 15.58
C LEU A 105 9.95 0.85 15.79
N LYS A 106 8.66 1.19 15.89
CA LYS A 106 8.21 2.58 16.09
C LYS A 106 8.75 3.23 17.37
N ASN A 107 9.07 2.42 18.40
CA ASN A 107 9.63 2.91 19.64
C ASN A 107 11.15 3.13 19.57
N ASN A 108 11.81 2.63 18.50
CA ASN A 108 13.27 2.65 18.36
C ASN A 108 13.73 3.42 17.11
N ILE A 109 12.89 3.59 16.11
CA ILE A 109 13.24 4.27 14.86
C ILE A 109 12.14 5.27 14.54
N ASN A 110 12.50 6.54 14.46
CA ASN A 110 11.58 7.63 14.09
C ASN A 110 11.59 7.80 12.56
N THR A 111 10.62 7.21 11.88
CA THR A 111 10.44 7.29 10.42
C THR A 111 8.98 7.04 10.05
N LYS A 112 8.67 7.05 8.75
CA LYS A 112 7.35 6.71 8.23
C LYS A 112 7.16 5.21 8.09
N TYR A 113 5.93 4.73 8.38
CA TYR A 113 5.62 3.32 8.37
C TYR A 113 4.45 2.99 7.45
N ILE A 114 4.63 1.96 6.61
CA ILE A 114 3.57 1.34 5.81
C ILE A 114 3.45 -0.13 6.25
N ILE A 115 2.24 -0.59 6.53
CA ILE A 115 1.98 -2.00 6.83
C ILE A 115 1.19 -2.64 5.69
N TYR A 116 1.67 -3.79 5.20
CA TYR A 116 1.02 -4.60 4.18
C TYR A 116 0.39 -5.85 4.78
N PHE A 117 -0.88 -6.06 4.55
CA PHE A 117 -1.59 -7.27 4.95
C PHE A 117 -1.79 -8.20 3.75
N HIS A 118 -1.02 -9.30 3.72
CA HIS A 118 -1.14 -10.37 2.72
C HIS A 118 -2.04 -11.52 3.18
N ASN A 119 -2.40 -11.58 4.46
CA ASN A 119 -3.25 -12.60 5.06
C ASN A 119 -4.39 -11.95 5.85
N ASP A 120 -5.31 -12.77 6.38
CA ASP A 120 -6.41 -12.30 7.22
C ASP A 120 -5.88 -11.58 8.48
N PRO A 121 -6.15 -10.28 8.66
CA PRO A 121 -5.71 -9.51 9.82
C PRO A 121 -6.19 -10.10 11.15
N LEU A 122 -7.36 -10.72 11.18
CA LEU A 122 -7.94 -11.30 12.39
C LEU A 122 -7.19 -12.57 12.85
N SER A 123 -6.36 -13.16 12.01
CA SER A 123 -5.53 -14.31 12.33
C SER A 123 -4.12 -13.94 12.82
N MET A 124 -3.74 -12.66 12.80
CA MET A 124 -2.37 -12.21 13.09
C MET A 124 -2.26 -11.51 14.45
N ASN A 125 -1.25 -11.88 15.23
CA ASN A 125 -0.93 -11.18 16.48
C ASN A 125 -0.57 -9.70 16.18
N GLY A 126 -1.15 -8.80 16.97
CA GLY A 126 -1.02 -7.35 16.79
C GLY A 126 -2.09 -6.74 15.87
N SER A 127 -3.08 -7.55 15.41
CA SER A 127 -4.25 -7.06 14.65
C SER A 127 -5.51 -7.90 14.86
N LYS A 128 -5.51 -8.86 15.83
CA LYS A 128 -6.66 -9.74 16.09
C LYS A 128 -7.86 -8.97 16.66
N SER A 129 -7.63 -8.17 17.69
CA SER A 129 -8.67 -7.39 18.34
C SER A 129 -8.96 -6.09 17.60
N SER A 130 -10.16 -5.52 17.80
CA SER A 130 -10.52 -4.20 17.27
C SER A 130 -9.60 -3.10 17.79
N ASN A 131 -9.23 -3.17 19.09
CA ASN A 131 -8.33 -2.20 19.70
C ASN A 131 -6.93 -2.22 19.08
N GLU A 132 -6.36 -3.41 18.79
CA GLU A 132 -5.08 -3.52 18.08
C GLU A 132 -5.15 -2.89 16.69
N ARG A 133 -6.23 -3.15 15.94
CA ARG A 133 -6.41 -2.59 14.60
C ARG A 133 -6.65 -1.08 14.62
N LEU A 134 -7.43 -0.58 15.60
CA LEU A 134 -7.63 0.85 15.80
C LEU A 134 -6.32 1.57 16.14
N LYS A 135 -5.49 0.95 16.99
CA LYS A 135 -4.14 1.45 17.29
C LYS A 135 -3.28 1.54 16.03
N LEU A 136 -3.29 0.50 15.18
CA LEU A 136 -2.56 0.53 13.91
C LEU A 136 -3.07 1.67 13.01
N LEU A 137 -4.38 1.87 12.86
CA LEU A 137 -4.96 2.97 12.08
C LEU A 137 -4.52 4.35 12.58
N ASN A 138 -4.39 4.52 13.89
CA ASN A 138 -3.99 5.79 14.47
C ASN A 138 -2.49 6.08 14.30
N GLU A 139 -1.64 5.04 14.37
CA GLU A 139 -0.20 5.18 14.52
C GLU A 139 0.60 4.95 13.23
N VAL A 140 0.05 4.21 12.25
CA VAL A 140 0.70 3.91 10.98
C VAL A 140 0.37 4.99 9.95
N ASP A 141 1.32 5.36 9.09
CA ASP A 141 1.10 6.37 8.06
C ASP A 141 0.19 5.85 6.93
N LYS A 142 0.33 4.58 6.53
CA LYS A 142 -0.55 3.92 5.55
C LYS A 142 -0.65 2.42 5.79
N ILE A 143 -1.84 1.87 5.59
CA ILE A 143 -2.07 0.42 5.61
C ILE A 143 -2.50 -0.04 4.22
N ILE A 144 -1.84 -1.07 3.70
CA ILE A 144 -2.10 -1.61 2.37
C ILE A 144 -2.63 -3.04 2.48
N PHE A 145 -3.72 -3.32 1.80
CA PHE A 145 -4.36 -4.62 1.74
C PHE A 145 -4.25 -5.24 0.35
N VAL A 146 -4.08 -6.55 0.29
CA VAL A 146 -3.96 -7.27 -0.99
C VAL A 146 -5.30 -7.55 -1.67
N SER A 147 -6.42 -7.26 -1.00
CA SER A 147 -7.77 -7.39 -1.54
C SER A 147 -8.79 -6.60 -0.74
N LYS A 148 -9.96 -6.37 -1.32
CA LYS A 148 -11.10 -5.79 -0.61
C LYS A 148 -11.58 -6.70 0.53
N TRP A 149 -11.51 -8.02 0.32
CA TRP A 149 -11.85 -8.98 1.37
C TRP A 149 -10.95 -8.79 2.60
N VAL A 150 -9.62 -8.69 2.42
CA VAL A 150 -8.68 -8.46 3.53
C VAL A 150 -8.95 -7.13 4.22
N GLN A 151 -9.25 -6.06 3.46
CA GLN A 151 -9.64 -4.77 4.02
C GLN A 151 -10.93 -4.89 4.84
N THR A 152 -11.98 -5.53 4.31
CA THR A 152 -13.26 -5.75 5.03
C THR A 152 -13.03 -6.53 6.33
N ARG A 153 -12.17 -7.55 6.31
CA ARG A 153 -11.78 -8.31 7.51
C ARG A 153 -11.11 -7.42 8.54
N PHE A 154 -10.22 -6.53 8.10
CA PHE A 154 -9.55 -5.58 9.00
C PHE A 154 -10.54 -4.62 9.67
N PHE A 155 -11.54 -4.14 8.93
CA PHE A 155 -12.55 -3.21 9.45
C PHE A 155 -13.69 -3.88 10.22
N LYS A 156 -13.68 -5.20 10.40
CA LYS A 156 -14.69 -5.89 11.21
C LYS A 156 -14.75 -5.30 12.61
N ASN A 157 -15.92 -4.80 13.02
CA ASN A 157 -16.17 -4.10 14.30
C ASN A 157 -15.35 -2.81 14.49
N LEU A 158 -15.02 -2.10 13.39
CA LEU A 158 -14.41 -0.77 13.40
C LEU A 158 -15.27 0.20 12.58
N ASP A 159 -15.19 1.49 12.92
CA ASP A 159 -15.78 2.55 12.11
C ASP A 159 -14.99 2.72 10.80
N SER A 160 -15.70 2.80 9.69
CA SER A 160 -15.10 3.00 8.36
C SER A 160 -14.56 4.41 8.10
N LYS A 161 -14.74 5.37 9.03
CA LYS A 161 -14.25 6.75 8.87
C LYS A 161 -12.73 6.86 8.62
N LEU A 162 -11.95 5.88 9.08
CA LEU A 162 -10.49 5.85 8.90
C LEU A 162 -10.04 5.09 7.63
N ILE A 163 -10.95 4.77 6.73
CA ILE A 163 -10.63 4.02 5.50
C ILE A 163 -9.67 4.79 4.57
N ASN A 164 -9.65 6.12 4.63
CA ASN A 164 -8.75 7.00 3.88
C ASN A 164 -7.26 6.76 4.18
N LYS A 165 -6.92 6.22 5.36
CA LYS A 165 -5.55 5.79 5.71
C LYS A 165 -5.16 4.46 5.09
N THR A 166 -6.06 3.82 4.37
CA THR A 166 -5.84 2.51 3.79
C THR A 166 -5.85 2.55 2.27
N GLU A 167 -5.29 1.51 1.66
CA GLU A 167 -5.30 1.33 0.21
C GLU A 167 -5.40 -0.15 -0.13
N ILE A 168 -5.94 -0.47 -1.29
CA ILE A 168 -5.94 -1.84 -1.81
C ILE A 168 -4.97 -1.89 -2.98
N VAL A 169 -3.92 -2.70 -2.84
CA VAL A 169 -2.96 -2.98 -3.90
C VAL A 169 -2.94 -4.47 -4.16
N TYR A 170 -3.62 -4.87 -5.21
CA TYR A 170 -3.77 -6.26 -5.57
C TYR A 170 -2.45 -6.92 -5.99
N PRO A 171 -2.21 -8.20 -5.64
CA PRO A 171 -1.18 -9.00 -6.28
C PRO A 171 -1.36 -8.96 -7.79
N SER A 172 -0.28 -8.75 -8.50
CA SER A 172 -0.32 -8.40 -9.90
C SER A 172 0.61 -9.28 -10.72
N ILE A 173 0.42 -9.27 -12.01
CA ILE A 173 1.17 -10.08 -12.94
C ILE A 173 1.60 -9.28 -14.17
N HIS A 174 2.55 -9.84 -14.88
CA HIS A 174 2.84 -9.44 -16.26
C HIS A 174 1.77 -9.93 -17.20
N ARG A 175 1.34 -9.08 -18.10
CA ARG A 175 0.53 -9.51 -19.23
C ARG A 175 1.39 -10.28 -20.22
N GLU A 176 0.97 -11.50 -20.58
CA GLU A 176 1.55 -12.23 -21.68
C GLU A 176 1.20 -11.58 -23.03
N ASN A 177 2.13 -11.64 -23.98
CA ASN A 177 1.93 -10.99 -25.28
C ASN A 177 1.12 -11.85 -26.26
N LYS A 178 1.00 -13.16 -26.00
CA LYS A 178 0.30 -14.10 -26.87
C LYS A 178 -0.35 -15.23 -26.10
N ILE A 179 -1.39 -15.80 -26.69
CA ILE A 179 -1.99 -17.04 -26.21
C ILE A 179 -1.21 -18.22 -26.81
N TYR A 180 -0.71 -19.09 -25.94
CA TYR A 180 -0.02 -20.31 -26.36
C TYR A 180 -1.01 -21.39 -26.77
N LYS A 181 -0.56 -22.32 -27.63
CA LYS A 181 -1.34 -23.52 -27.97
C LYS A 181 -1.66 -24.33 -26.73
N LYS A 182 -2.96 -24.54 -26.46
CA LYS A 182 -3.44 -25.29 -25.32
C LYS A 182 -3.49 -26.78 -25.59
N GLU A 183 -3.24 -27.54 -24.54
CA GLU A 183 -3.34 -28.99 -24.51
C GLU A 183 -4.52 -29.39 -23.60
N LYS A 184 -5.18 -30.50 -23.86
CA LYS A 184 -6.30 -31.01 -23.05
C LYS A 184 -5.85 -31.37 -21.61
N LYS A 185 -5.53 -30.34 -20.83
CA LYS A 185 -4.98 -30.44 -19.49
C LYS A 185 -5.88 -29.75 -18.49
N ILE A 186 -6.21 -30.46 -17.42
CA ILE A 186 -6.85 -29.93 -16.20
C ILE A 186 -5.78 -29.84 -15.14
N THR A 187 -5.58 -28.65 -14.56
CA THR A 187 -4.47 -28.42 -13.63
C THR A 187 -4.94 -27.89 -12.31
N PHE A 188 -4.43 -28.48 -11.22
CA PHE A 188 -4.51 -27.97 -9.86
C PHE A 188 -3.13 -27.42 -9.46
N VAL A 189 -3.09 -26.21 -8.84
CA VAL A 189 -1.84 -25.61 -8.33
C VAL A 189 -2.06 -25.14 -6.90
N GLY A 190 -1.32 -25.70 -5.96
CA GLY A 190 -1.39 -25.33 -4.55
C GLY A 190 -0.96 -26.46 -3.63
N LYS A 191 -1.07 -26.27 -2.31
CA LYS A 191 -0.85 -27.35 -1.35
C LYS A 191 -1.86 -28.46 -1.59
N LEU A 192 -1.38 -29.71 -1.61
CA LEU A 192 -2.20 -30.89 -1.94
C LEU A 192 -2.98 -31.38 -0.71
N ASN A 193 -3.78 -30.49 -0.09
CA ASN A 193 -4.53 -30.76 1.11
C ASN A 193 -6.00 -30.29 1.04
N GLU A 194 -6.81 -30.70 1.99
CA GLU A 194 -8.24 -30.39 2.05
C GLU A 194 -8.55 -28.90 2.17
N SER A 195 -7.69 -28.12 2.86
CA SER A 195 -7.92 -26.68 2.97
C SER A 195 -7.87 -25.97 1.62
N LYS A 196 -7.11 -26.51 0.65
CA LYS A 196 -7.06 -26.04 -0.74
C LYS A 196 -8.05 -26.76 -1.65
N GLY A 197 -8.89 -27.65 -1.10
CA GLY A 197 -9.90 -28.40 -1.83
C GLY A 197 -9.32 -29.48 -2.75
N TYR A 198 -8.13 -30.01 -2.43
CA TYR A 198 -7.51 -31.03 -3.26
C TYR A 198 -8.29 -32.36 -3.25
N ASP A 199 -9.01 -32.67 -2.18
CA ASP A 199 -9.96 -33.78 -2.09
C ASP A 199 -11.14 -33.61 -3.06
N ILE A 200 -11.73 -32.42 -3.13
CA ILE A 200 -12.77 -32.06 -4.11
C ILE A 200 -12.25 -32.24 -5.52
N PHE A 201 -11.04 -31.72 -5.79
CA PHE A 201 -10.39 -31.90 -7.10
C PHE A 201 -10.17 -33.38 -7.43
N LYS A 202 -9.66 -34.18 -6.49
CA LYS A 202 -9.43 -35.62 -6.65
C LYS A 202 -10.70 -36.34 -7.11
N GLU A 203 -11.77 -36.23 -6.33
CA GLU A 203 -13.02 -36.94 -6.60
C GLU A 203 -13.63 -36.56 -7.95
N SER A 204 -13.61 -35.25 -8.26
CA SER A 204 -14.18 -34.73 -9.50
C SER A 204 -13.37 -35.12 -10.73
N VAL A 205 -12.04 -34.95 -10.63
CA VAL A 205 -11.16 -35.18 -11.79
C VAL A 205 -11.02 -36.65 -12.13
N THR A 206 -11.08 -37.57 -11.12
CA THR A 206 -11.08 -39.01 -11.38
C THR A 206 -12.26 -39.38 -12.29
N LYS A 207 -13.48 -38.95 -11.93
CA LYS A 207 -14.68 -39.18 -12.76
C LYS A 207 -14.58 -38.59 -14.16
N ILE A 208 -13.98 -37.40 -14.28
CA ILE A 208 -13.75 -36.75 -15.58
C ILE A 208 -12.78 -37.56 -16.44
N LEU A 209 -11.72 -38.08 -15.86
CA LEU A 209 -10.72 -38.83 -16.59
C LEU A 209 -11.20 -40.24 -16.98
N ASP A 210 -12.16 -40.84 -16.23
CA ASP A 210 -12.84 -42.07 -16.61
C ASP A 210 -13.78 -41.85 -17.81
N GLU A 211 -14.39 -40.66 -17.94
CA GLU A 211 -15.34 -40.33 -19.03
C GLU A 211 -14.66 -39.75 -20.27
N PHE A 212 -13.57 -38.99 -20.10
CA PHE A 212 -12.83 -38.31 -21.17
C PHE A 212 -11.37 -38.76 -21.21
N ASP A 213 -11.08 -39.87 -21.87
CA ASP A 213 -9.76 -40.53 -21.88
C ASP A 213 -8.67 -39.73 -22.61
N ASP A 214 -9.02 -38.78 -23.47
CA ASP A 214 -8.14 -37.88 -24.17
C ASP A 214 -7.69 -36.66 -23.37
N TRP A 215 -8.24 -36.48 -22.14
CA TRP A 215 -7.84 -35.46 -21.22
C TRP A 215 -6.81 -35.98 -20.20
N LYS A 216 -5.94 -35.09 -19.72
CA LYS A 216 -4.95 -35.37 -18.67
C LYS A 216 -5.09 -34.41 -17.53
N ALA A 217 -4.92 -34.87 -16.31
CA ALA A 217 -4.93 -34.02 -15.11
C ALA A 217 -3.55 -33.92 -14.49
N TYR A 218 -3.26 -32.79 -13.92
CA TYR A 218 -1.98 -32.52 -13.27
C TYR A 218 -2.17 -31.82 -11.95
N SER A 219 -1.40 -32.25 -10.94
CA SER A 219 -1.32 -31.60 -9.63
C SER A 219 0.08 -31.05 -9.43
N ILE A 220 0.16 -29.74 -9.15
CA ILE A 220 1.42 -29.02 -8.91
C ILE A 220 1.39 -28.47 -7.49
N GLY A 221 2.33 -28.89 -6.67
CA GLY A 221 2.44 -28.47 -5.28
C GLY A 221 2.94 -29.63 -4.43
N ASP A 222 2.99 -29.39 -3.13
CA ASP A 222 3.46 -30.35 -2.15
C ASP A 222 2.65 -30.29 -0.86
N GLU A 223 2.64 -31.38 -0.13
CA GLU A 223 2.11 -31.48 1.24
C GLU A 223 2.87 -32.62 1.95
N SER A 224 3.63 -32.28 2.95
CA SER A 224 4.44 -33.23 3.74
C SER A 224 3.63 -34.14 4.66
N ARG A 225 2.37 -33.77 4.94
CA ARG A 225 1.44 -34.52 5.81
C ARG A 225 0.62 -35.50 4.97
N LYS A 226 -0.16 -36.37 5.65
CA LYS A 226 -1.13 -37.25 4.98
C LYS A 226 -2.04 -36.42 4.04
N ARG A 227 -2.14 -36.84 2.77
CA ARG A 227 -2.86 -36.14 1.72
C ARG A 227 -3.67 -37.11 0.85
N PRO A 228 -4.72 -36.63 0.17
CA PRO A 228 -5.40 -37.40 -0.88
C PRO A 228 -4.44 -37.76 -2.01
N ILE A 229 -4.53 -38.99 -2.53
CA ILE A 229 -3.74 -39.47 -3.68
C ILE A 229 -4.71 -39.77 -4.82
N ILE A 230 -4.41 -39.27 -6.03
CA ILE A 230 -5.16 -39.57 -7.25
C ILE A 230 -4.47 -40.74 -7.96
N LYS A 231 -5.14 -41.90 -7.99
CA LYS A 231 -4.66 -43.10 -8.71
C LYS A 231 -5.43 -43.23 -10.03
N HIS A 232 -4.90 -42.63 -11.10
CA HIS A 232 -5.47 -42.72 -12.45
C HIS A 232 -4.38 -42.58 -13.49
N LYS A 233 -4.44 -43.41 -14.59
CA LYS A 233 -3.42 -43.44 -15.65
C LYS A 233 -3.17 -42.09 -16.32
N ASN A 234 -4.21 -41.26 -16.45
CA ASN A 234 -4.15 -39.92 -17.04
C ASN A 234 -3.91 -38.78 -16.03
N HIS A 235 -3.60 -39.09 -14.77
CA HIS A 235 -3.21 -38.10 -13.79
C HIS A 235 -1.72 -38.20 -13.49
N LYS A 236 -1.06 -37.01 -13.36
CA LYS A 236 0.32 -36.91 -12.92
C LYS A 236 0.51 -35.85 -11.86
N GLU A 237 1.11 -36.22 -10.75
CA GLU A 237 1.58 -35.30 -9.72
C GLU A 237 3.01 -34.86 -10.06
N LEU A 238 3.24 -33.53 -10.09
CA LEU A 238 4.53 -32.94 -10.50
C LEU A 238 5.35 -32.45 -9.31
N GLY A 239 4.81 -32.54 -8.09
CA GLY A 239 5.46 -32.02 -6.89
C GLY A 239 5.58 -30.49 -6.90
N PHE A 240 6.51 -29.98 -6.10
CA PHE A 240 6.81 -28.55 -6.04
C PHE A 240 7.60 -28.13 -7.28
N LEU A 241 7.09 -27.11 -7.99
CA LEU A 241 7.78 -26.49 -9.12
C LEU A 241 8.15 -25.03 -8.79
N LYS A 242 9.29 -24.56 -9.33
CA LYS A 242 9.64 -23.15 -9.29
C LYS A 242 8.56 -22.32 -9.99
N HIS A 243 8.23 -21.14 -9.46
CA HIS A 243 7.13 -20.28 -9.95
C HIS A 243 7.16 -20.08 -11.48
N LYS A 244 8.33 -19.81 -12.07
CA LYS A 244 8.48 -19.69 -13.53
C LYS A 244 8.02 -20.94 -14.30
N MET A 245 8.31 -22.13 -13.76
CA MET A 245 7.88 -23.40 -14.38
C MET A 245 6.37 -23.62 -14.26
N VAL A 246 5.77 -23.21 -13.11
CA VAL A 246 4.31 -23.21 -12.95
C VAL A 246 3.67 -22.36 -14.03
N LEU A 247 4.16 -21.13 -14.22
CA LEU A 247 3.62 -20.23 -15.23
C LEU A 247 3.75 -20.78 -16.66
N GLN A 248 4.87 -21.40 -16.98
CA GLN A 248 5.06 -22.09 -18.28
C GLN A 248 4.11 -23.28 -18.47
N PHE A 249 3.83 -24.01 -17.39
CA PHE A 249 2.88 -25.12 -17.42
C PHE A 249 1.45 -24.62 -17.66
N LEU A 250 1.04 -23.54 -16.97
CA LEU A 250 -0.25 -22.90 -17.15
C LEU A 250 -0.46 -22.37 -18.58
N ASN A 251 0.59 -21.92 -19.28
CA ASN A 251 0.49 -21.52 -20.69
C ASN A 251 -0.09 -22.63 -21.58
N LYS A 252 0.13 -23.91 -21.23
CA LYS A 252 -0.34 -25.07 -21.97
C LYS A 252 -1.64 -25.66 -21.44
N SER A 253 -2.09 -25.30 -20.25
CA SER A 253 -3.29 -25.86 -19.61
C SER A 253 -4.59 -25.26 -20.19
N GLU A 254 -5.56 -26.09 -20.53
CA GLU A 254 -6.91 -25.65 -20.97
C GLU A 254 -7.74 -25.18 -19.78
N ILE A 255 -7.77 -25.94 -18.67
CA ILE A 255 -8.60 -25.69 -17.50
C ILE A 255 -7.71 -25.67 -16.26
N VAL A 256 -7.97 -24.73 -15.36
CA VAL A 256 -7.32 -24.66 -14.04
C VAL A 256 -8.37 -24.57 -12.96
N VAL A 257 -8.17 -25.32 -11.87
CA VAL A 257 -9.14 -25.43 -10.77
C VAL A 257 -8.51 -24.96 -9.48
N VAL A 258 -9.20 -24.02 -8.79
CA VAL A 258 -8.83 -23.46 -7.48
C VAL A 258 -10.01 -23.59 -6.50
N PRO A 259 -10.32 -24.80 -6.01
CA PRO A 259 -11.52 -25.10 -5.24
C PRO A 259 -11.26 -24.95 -3.73
N SER A 260 -10.58 -23.88 -3.33
CA SER A 260 -10.14 -23.65 -1.96
C SER A 260 -11.32 -23.61 -0.98
N ARG A 261 -11.21 -24.35 0.16
CA ARG A 261 -12.06 -24.16 1.34
C ARG A 261 -11.54 -23.03 2.23
N TRP A 262 -10.24 -22.81 2.15
CA TRP A 262 -9.60 -21.70 2.84
C TRP A 262 -10.09 -20.35 2.29
N GLU A 263 -10.37 -19.41 3.18
CA GLU A 263 -10.64 -18.03 2.79
C GLU A 263 -9.35 -17.40 2.26
N GLU A 264 -9.20 -17.47 0.94
CA GLU A 264 -7.98 -16.95 0.28
C GLU A 264 -7.90 -15.43 0.43
N PRO A 265 -6.79 -14.88 0.91
CA PRO A 265 -6.64 -13.42 0.96
C PRO A 265 -6.77 -12.76 -0.42
N PHE A 266 -6.36 -13.46 -1.49
CA PHE A 266 -6.55 -13.03 -2.87
C PHE A 266 -6.66 -14.23 -3.84
N GLY A 267 -5.60 -15.05 -3.97
CA GLY A 267 -5.61 -16.22 -4.86
C GLY A 267 -4.79 -16.01 -6.15
N ARG A 268 -3.49 -15.81 -6.02
CA ARG A 268 -2.58 -15.61 -7.17
C ARG A 268 -2.75 -16.62 -8.28
N THR A 269 -2.94 -17.90 -7.96
CA THR A 269 -3.11 -18.99 -8.94
C THR A 269 -4.28 -18.72 -9.89
N ALA A 270 -5.40 -18.19 -9.39
CA ALA A 270 -6.56 -17.87 -10.22
C ALA A 270 -6.25 -16.72 -11.20
N LEU A 271 -5.57 -15.65 -10.72
CA LEU A 271 -5.13 -14.55 -11.56
C LEU A 271 -4.12 -15.04 -12.63
N GLU A 272 -3.12 -15.80 -12.22
CA GLU A 272 -2.06 -16.35 -13.09
C GLU A 272 -2.61 -17.28 -14.18
N SER A 273 -3.59 -18.11 -13.84
CA SER A 273 -4.24 -19.00 -14.80
C SER A 273 -5.13 -18.24 -15.80
N SER A 274 -5.96 -17.34 -15.32
CA SER A 274 -6.83 -16.51 -16.17
C SER A 274 -6.02 -15.68 -17.17
N SER A 275 -4.96 -15.03 -16.70
CA SER A 275 -4.06 -14.21 -17.53
C SER A 275 -3.27 -15.01 -18.59
N ARG A 276 -3.22 -16.33 -18.44
CA ARG A 276 -2.58 -17.25 -19.39
C ARG A 276 -3.59 -18.00 -20.25
N ALA A 277 -4.79 -17.43 -20.38
CA ALA A 277 -5.87 -18.01 -21.15
C ALA A 277 -6.22 -19.46 -20.72
N CYS A 278 -6.26 -19.72 -19.41
CA CYS A 278 -6.88 -20.93 -18.89
C CYS A 278 -8.36 -20.66 -18.59
N ALA A 279 -9.25 -21.62 -18.86
CA ALA A 279 -10.60 -21.58 -18.32
C ALA A 279 -10.51 -21.89 -16.82
N THR A 280 -10.65 -20.86 -15.98
CA THR A 280 -10.42 -20.98 -14.55
C THR A 280 -11.73 -21.27 -13.82
N ILE A 281 -11.72 -22.28 -12.94
CA ILE A 281 -12.81 -22.58 -12.01
C ILE A 281 -12.33 -22.25 -10.60
N ILE A 282 -13.08 -21.45 -9.86
CA ILE A 282 -12.74 -21.02 -8.51
C ILE A 282 -13.87 -21.29 -7.52
N SER A 283 -13.56 -21.40 -6.25
CA SER A 283 -14.54 -21.30 -5.17
C SER A 283 -14.85 -19.84 -4.84
N ASN A 284 -16.01 -19.60 -4.24
CA ASN A 284 -16.39 -18.29 -3.71
C ASN A 284 -15.85 -18.12 -2.28
N ARG A 285 -14.52 -18.02 -2.12
CA ARG A 285 -13.85 -17.94 -0.82
C ARG A 285 -12.86 -16.77 -0.76
N GLY A 286 -13.03 -15.92 0.26
CA GLY A 286 -12.14 -14.79 0.50
C GLY A 286 -12.07 -13.82 -0.68
N GLY A 287 -10.86 -13.45 -1.08
CA GLY A 287 -10.56 -12.59 -2.21
C GLY A 287 -10.46 -13.30 -3.56
N LEU A 288 -10.75 -14.61 -3.66
CA LEU A 288 -10.70 -15.33 -4.95
C LEU A 288 -11.57 -14.68 -6.04
N PRO A 289 -12.83 -14.26 -5.79
CA PRO A 289 -13.65 -13.60 -6.80
C PRO A 289 -13.08 -12.26 -7.30
N GLU A 290 -12.15 -11.65 -6.56
CA GLU A 290 -11.53 -10.39 -6.96
C GLU A 290 -10.42 -10.56 -8.01
N THR A 291 -9.99 -11.80 -8.28
CA THR A 291 -8.86 -12.11 -9.17
C THR A 291 -9.19 -11.90 -10.65
N THR A 292 -10.40 -12.27 -11.08
CA THR A 292 -10.84 -12.18 -12.47
C THR A 292 -12.37 -12.23 -12.55
N ASP A 293 -12.96 -11.47 -13.49
CA ASP A 293 -14.41 -11.53 -13.81
C ASP A 293 -14.71 -12.66 -14.82
N HIS A 294 -13.68 -13.26 -15.40
CA HIS A 294 -13.80 -14.23 -16.47
C HIS A 294 -13.39 -15.63 -15.99
N CYS A 295 -14.20 -16.18 -15.08
CA CYS A 295 -14.01 -17.52 -14.52
C CYS A 295 -15.36 -18.17 -14.25
N VAL A 296 -15.34 -19.45 -13.88
CA VAL A 296 -16.49 -20.16 -13.33
C VAL A 296 -16.37 -20.14 -11.80
N ILE A 297 -17.38 -19.60 -11.12
CA ILE A 297 -17.45 -19.64 -9.65
C ILE A 297 -18.36 -20.81 -9.26
N LEU A 298 -17.82 -21.72 -8.44
CA LEU A 298 -18.59 -22.86 -7.91
C LEU A 298 -19.73 -22.36 -7.01
N ARG A 299 -20.96 -22.81 -7.30
CA ARG A 299 -22.15 -22.48 -6.49
C ARG A 299 -22.14 -23.23 -5.16
N LYS A 300 -21.70 -24.49 -5.20
CA LYS A 300 -21.44 -25.32 -4.01
C LYS A 300 -20.01 -25.80 -4.04
N LEU A 301 -19.39 -25.87 -2.88
CA LEU A 301 -18.02 -26.30 -2.76
C LEU A 301 -17.95 -27.80 -2.46
N ASP A 302 -18.30 -28.59 -3.45
CA ASP A 302 -18.28 -30.05 -3.42
C ASP A 302 -17.81 -30.65 -4.73
N SER A 303 -17.52 -31.96 -4.72
CA SER A 303 -17.01 -32.68 -5.87
C SER A 303 -18.03 -32.83 -7.00
N LYS A 304 -19.33 -32.88 -6.68
CA LYS A 304 -20.40 -33.00 -7.66
C LYS A 304 -20.52 -31.74 -8.51
N GLU A 305 -20.52 -30.57 -7.86
CA GLU A 305 -20.57 -29.28 -8.56
C GLU A 305 -19.33 -29.07 -9.42
N LEU A 306 -18.13 -29.37 -8.88
CA LEU A 306 -16.91 -29.25 -9.66
C LEU A 306 -16.90 -30.18 -10.87
N TYR A 307 -17.36 -31.44 -10.74
CA TYR A 307 -17.50 -32.37 -11.84
C TYR A 307 -18.42 -31.80 -12.95
N ILE A 308 -19.60 -31.26 -12.55
CA ILE A 308 -20.55 -30.67 -13.51
C ILE A 308 -19.91 -29.52 -14.29
N GLN A 309 -19.20 -28.63 -13.61
CA GLN A 309 -18.54 -27.48 -14.25
C GLN A 309 -17.37 -27.91 -15.14
N LEU A 310 -16.57 -28.91 -14.73
CA LEU A 310 -15.52 -29.48 -15.55
C LEU A 310 -16.09 -30.10 -16.83
N LYS A 311 -17.11 -30.95 -16.72
CA LYS A 311 -17.80 -31.59 -17.85
C LYS A 311 -18.34 -30.55 -18.83
N LYS A 312 -19.04 -29.53 -18.31
CA LYS A 312 -19.55 -28.41 -19.11
C LYS A 312 -18.46 -27.68 -19.89
N LEU A 313 -17.29 -27.43 -19.28
CA LEU A 313 -16.18 -26.77 -19.97
C LEU A 313 -15.49 -27.69 -20.98
N ILE A 314 -15.46 -29.00 -20.77
CA ILE A 314 -14.90 -30.00 -21.69
C ILE A 314 -15.78 -30.11 -22.94
N GLU A 315 -17.07 -30.31 -22.77
CA GLU A 315 -18.02 -30.51 -23.84
C GLU A 315 -18.27 -29.22 -24.63
N ASN A 316 -18.41 -28.09 -23.93
CA ASN A 316 -18.67 -26.80 -24.57
C ASN A 316 -17.36 -26.03 -24.87
N LYS A 317 -16.71 -26.40 -25.97
CA LYS A 317 -15.47 -25.73 -26.43
C LYS A 317 -15.67 -24.23 -26.67
N LYS A 318 -16.84 -23.77 -27.14
CA LYS A 318 -17.13 -22.35 -27.40
C LYS A 318 -17.13 -21.56 -26.09
N LEU A 319 -17.81 -22.06 -25.07
CA LEU A 319 -17.80 -21.45 -23.73
C LEU A 319 -16.40 -21.42 -23.13
N ARG A 320 -15.68 -22.54 -23.18
CA ARG A 320 -14.31 -22.63 -22.69
C ARG A 320 -13.39 -21.59 -23.33
N LYS A 321 -13.42 -21.50 -24.68
CA LYS A 321 -12.64 -20.51 -25.44
C LYS A 321 -13.03 -19.07 -25.13
N LYS A 322 -14.31 -18.78 -24.91
CA LYS A 322 -14.80 -17.45 -24.49
C LYS A 322 -14.19 -17.05 -23.14
N ILE A 323 -14.21 -17.92 -22.14
CA ILE A 323 -13.63 -17.67 -20.82
C ILE A 323 -12.12 -17.45 -20.92
N GLN A 324 -11.43 -18.32 -21.67
CA GLN A 324 -9.99 -18.24 -21.90
C GLN A 324 -9.57 -16.91 -22.54
N PHE A 325 -10.24 -16.52 -23.61
CA PHE A 325 -9.93 -15.30 -24.35
C PHE A 325 -10.22 -14.05 -23.50
N ASN A 326 -11.37 -14.01 -22.86
CA ASN A 326 -11.74 -12.86 -22.04
C ASN A 326 -10.83 -12.71 -20.81
N GLY A 327 -10.46 -13.80 -20.14
CA GLY A 327 -9.51 -13.77 -19.02
C GLY A 327 -8.13 -13.29 -19.44
N PHE A 328 -7.66 -13.67 -20.62
CA PHE A 328 -6.41 -13.19 -21.20
C PHE A 328 -6.47 -11.71 -21.62
N LYS A 329 -7.56 -11.29 -22.28
CA LYS A 329 -7.70 -9.93 -22.80
C LYS A 329 -7.90 -8.92 -21.69
N ASN A 330 -8.68 -9.27 -20.66
CA ASN A 330 -9.14 -8.34 -19.61
C ASN A 330 -8.49 -8.66 -18.26
N VAL A 331 -7.16 -8.69 -18.21
CA VAL A 331 -6.42 -8.88 -16.96
C VAL A 331 -6.58 -7.64 -16.09
N LYS A 332 -7.18 -7.79 -14.90
CA LYS A 332 -7.49 -6.69 -13.99
C LYS A 332 -6.26 -6.09 -13.30
N HIS A 333 -5.30 -6.92 -12.91
CA HIS A 333 -4.23 -6.52 -12.00
C HIS A 333 -2.87 -6.63 -12.69
N LEU A 334 -2.46 -5.53 -13.33
CA LEU A 334 -1.19 -5.45 -14.03
C LEU A 334 -0.10 -4.87 -13.12
N ILE A 335 1.09 -5.47 -13.17
CA ILE A 335 2.19 -5.12 -12.28
C ILE A 335 2.66 -3.67 -12.45
N LYS A 336 2.66 -3.16 -13.68
CA LYS A 336 3.09 -1.78 -13.96
C LYS A 336 2.19 -0.74 -13.29
N ASP A 337 0.87 -0.96 -13.32
CA ASP A 337 -0.10 0.01 -12.79
C ASP A 337 -0.08 0.02 -11.26
N ASN A 338 -0.11 -1.17 -10.65
CA ASN A 338 -0.06 -1.27 -9.20
C ASN A 338 1.31 -0.89 -8.61
N SER A 339 2.41 -1.09 -9.35
CA SER A 339 3.73 -0.59 -8.95
C SER A 339 3.78 0.94 -8.91
N LYS A 340 3.21 1.61 -9.94
CA LYS A 340 3.07 3.07 -9.93
C LYS A 340 2.23 3.56 -8.76
N LEU A 341 1.14 2.86 -8.43
CA LEU A 341 0.30 3.21 -7.28
C LEU A 341 1.10 3.15 -5.97
N ILE A 342 1.90 2.09 -5.75
CA ILE A 342 2.77 2.00 -4.56
C ILE A 342 3.78 3.15 -4.54
N ASP A 343 4.43 3.42 -5.66
CA ASP A 343 5.43 4.49 -5.73
C ASP A 343 4.79 5.87 -5.49
N GLN A 344 3.55 6.10 -5.94
CA GLN A 344 2.80 7.30 -5.62
C GLN A 344 2.47 7.41 -4.12
N ILE A 345 2.07 6.30 -3.48
CA ILE A 345 1.86 6.25 -2.03
C ILE A 345 3.14 6.60 -1.28
N ARG A 346 4.29 6.04 -1.68
CA ARG A 346 5.60 6.31 -1.10
C ARG A 346 5.97 7.80 -1.22
N LYS A 347 5.76 8.40 -2.39
CA LYS A 347 5.97 9.84 -2.62
C LYS A 347 5.08 10.70 -1.72
N ASN A 348 3.79 10.40 -1.68
CA ASN A 348 2.84 11.16 -0.86
C ASN A 348 3.20 11.10 0.63
N ILE A 349 3.64 9.94 1.12
CA ILE A 349 4.05 9.76 2.52
C ILE A 349 5.35 10.49 2.81
N SER A 350 6.34 10.44 1.92
CA SER A 350 7.62 11.14 2.11
C SER A 350 7.50 12.65 1.95
N GLN A 351 6.66 13.13 1.01
CA GLN A 351 6.37 14.56 0.84
C GLN A 351 5.58 15.14 2.02
N ASN A 352 4.68 14.34 2.62
CA ASN A 352 4.03 14.68 3.89
C ASN A 352 5.00 14.69 5.08
N PHE A 353 6.30 14.35 4.89
CA PHE A 353 7.33 14.56 5.92
C PHE A 353 7.49 16.05 6.24
N ASN A 354 7.29 16.92 5.28
CA ASN A 354 7.24 18.38 5.50
C ASN A 354 5.94 18.82 6.20
N LEU A 355 4.92 17.96 6.29
CA LEU A 355 3.65 18.21 7.01
C LEU A 355 3.61 17.54 8.40
N ASN A 356 4.68 16.91 8.86
CA ASN A 356 4.80 16.42 10.25
C ASN A 356 4.88 17.53 11.30
N PHE A 357 4.68 18.79 10.89
CA PHE A 357 4.40 19.90 11.76
C PHE A 357 3.17 19.68 12.70
N ILE A 358 2.30 18.73 12.38
CA ILE A 358 1.03 18.52 13.12
C ILE A 358 1.23 17.90 14.51
N ARG A 359 2.40 17.35 14.85
CA ARG A 359 2.68 16.77 16.18
C ARG A 359 3.51 17.64 17.11
N ASN A 360 4.20 18.65 16.59
CA ASN A 360 4.98 19.58 17.39
C ASN A 360 4.25 20.93 17.46
N LYS A 361 4.34 21.57 18.60
CA LYS A 361 3.84 22.93 18.81
C LYS A 361 4.54 23.86 17.80
N LEU A 362 3.76 24.42 16.85
CA LEU A 362 4.28 25.35 15.84
C LEU A 362 4.20 26.77 16.33
N ARG A 363 5.15 27.58 15.89
CA ARG A 363 5.07 29.04 15.94
C ARG A 363 4.52 29.54 14.61
N ILE A 364 3.33 30.13 14.63
CA ILE A 364 2.60 30.51 13.43
C ILE A 364 2.45 32.04 13.42
N ILE A 365 2.80 32.69 12.33
CA ILE A 365 2.39 34.07 12.08
C ILE A 365 1.19 34.01 11.13
N ASN A 366 0.02 34.45 11.63
CA ASN A 366 -1.20 34.56 10.85
C ASN A 366 -1.40 36.03 10.46
N ILE A 367 -1.25 36.34 9.14
CA ILE A 367 -1.34 37.68 8.60
C ILE A 367 -2.65 37.83 7.84
N TYR A 368 -3.54 38.68 8.32
CA TYR A 368 -4.83 38.92 7.67
C TYR A 368 -5.40 40.27 8.07
N ASN A 369 -6.44 40.73 7.36
CA ASN A 369 -7.11 41.95 7.70
C ASN A 369 -8.06 41.74 8.88
N THR A 370 -7.77 42.34 10.02
CA THR A 370 -8.60 42.23 11.23
C THR A 370 -9.81 43.18 11.22
N GLY A 371 -9.74 44.28 10.48
CA GLY A 371 -10.83 45.25 10.38
C GLY A 371 -11.18 45.95 11.69
N GLN A 372 -10.23 46.09 12.62
CA GLN A 372 -10.47 46.61 13.97
C GLN A 372 -11.11 47.99 14.00
N LYS A 373 -10.85 48.85 13.01
CA LYS A 373 -11.42 50.20 12.94
C LYS A 373 -12.89 50.27 12.56
N LEU A 374 -13.45 49.19 12.00
CA LEU A 374 -14.80 49.27 11.43
C LEU A 374 -15.88 48.70 12.37
N ASN A 375 -15.63 47.61 13.03
CA ASN A 375 -16.57 47.02 13.97
C ASN A 375 -15.94 45.84 14.73
N HIS A 376 -15.86 45.88 16.06
CA HIS A 376 -15.35 44.79 16.91
C HIS A 376 -16.07 43.45 16.68
N ARG A 377 -17.33 43.48 16.30
CA ARG A 377 -18.12 42.28 16.01
C ARG A 377 -17.58 41.50 14.83
N LEU A 378 -17.15 42.17 13.77
CA LEU A 378 -16.58 41.53 12.57
C LEU A 378 -15.21 40.88 12.84
N TYR A 379 -14.39 41.47 13.70
CA TYR A 379 -13.13 40.90 14.12
C TYR A 379 -13.28 39.48 14.68
N ASN A 380 -14.22 39.30 15.62
CA ASN A 380 -14.40 38.02 16.31
C ASN A 380 -14.99 36.90 15.42
N ILE A 381 -15.66 37.25 14.33
CA ILE A 381 -16.29 36.30 13.41
C ILE A 381 -15.54 36.12 12.07
N SER A 382 -14.46 36.90 11.86
CA SER A 382 -13.67 36.82 10.64
C SER A 382 -13.02 35.42 10.47
N LEU A 383 -12.85 34.99 9.23
CA LEU A 383 -12.19 33.72 8.94
C LEU A 383 -10.75 33.69 9.47
N GLY A 384 -10.00 34.77 9.33
CA GLY A 384 -8.65 34.87 9.88
C GLY A 384 -8.62 34.61 11.38
N LYS A 385 -9.59 35.15 12.14
CA LYS A 385 -9.71 34.87 13.59
C LYS A 385 -10.13 33.44 13.89
N LYS A 386 -10.98 32.85 13.06
CA LYS A 386 -11.35 31.43 13.20
C LYS A 386 -10.14 30.54 13.00
N PHE A 387 -9.26 30.84 12.02
CA PHE A 387 -8.00 30.11 11.83
C PHE A 387 -7.07 30.26 13.04
N THR A 388 -6.86 31.49 13.55
CA THR A 388 -6.09 31.70 14.79
C THR A 388 -6.61 30.85 15.93
N ASN A 389 -7.92 30.89 16.19
CA ASN A 389 -8.54 30.11 17.25
C ASN A 389 -8.41 28.60 17.02
N GLY A 390 -8.48 28.15 15.76
CA GLY A 390 -8.25 26.77 15.39
C GLY A 390 -6.82 26.31 15.68
N PHE A 391 -5.83 27.11 15.32
CA PHE A 391 -4.42 26.83 15.59
C PHE A 391 -4.12 26.78 17.10
N ILE A 392 -4.63 27.75 17.85
CA ILE A 392 -4.46 27.78 19.32
C ILE A 392 -5.11 26.55 19.98
N ARG A 393 -6.32 26.14 19.56
CA ARG A 393 -6.99 24.93 20.06
C ARG A 393 -6.23 23.64 19.76
N ASN A 394 -5.46 23.62 18.67
CA ASN A 394 -4.58 22.53 18.32
C ASN A 394 -3.21 22.59 19.02
N GLY A 395 -3.01 23.54 19.93
CA GLY A 395 -1.81 23.65 20.78
C GLY A 395 -0.67 24.44 20.16
N HIS A 396 -0.89 25.18 19.07
CA HIS A 396 0.14 26.02 18.44
C HIS A 396 0.24 27.40 19.07
N ASP A 397 1.44 28.01 18.96
CA ASP A 397 1.65 29.43 19.29
C ASP A 397 1.32 30.27 18.06
N VAL A 398 0.46 31.26 18.21
CA VAL A 398 0.01 32.07 17.07
C VAL A 398 0.21 33.55 17.34
N LEU A 399 0.95 34.21 16.46
CA LEU A 399 1.06 35.66 16.41
C LEU A 399 0.17 36.20 15.28
N GLU A 400 -0.76 37.08 15.61
CA GLU A 400 -1.66 37.73 14.65
C GLU A 400 -1.09 39.06 14.20
N ILE A 401 -1.07 39.32 12.89
CA ILE A 401 -0.68 40.60 12.31
C ILE A 401 -1.75 41.05 11.32
N SER A 402 -2.20 42.31 11.45
CA SER A 402 -3.07 42.94 10.49
C SER A 402 -2.29 43.91 9.59
N ASP A 403 -2.17 43.58 8.32
CA ASP A 403 -1.49 44.42 7.35
C ASP A 403 -2.13 45.80 7.16
N ARG A 404 -3.46 45.82 7.02
CA ARG A 404 -4.22 47.06 6.81
C ARG A 404 -4.23 47.95 8.03
N ASP A 405 -4.36 47.36 9.22
CA ASP A 405 -4.44 48.17 10.44
C ASP A 405 -3.07 48.78 10.75
N PHE A 406 -1.98 48.02 10.56
CA PHE A 406 -0.63 48.57 10.71
C PHE A 406 -0.37 49.73 9.76
N ILE A 407 -0.69 49.56 8.46
CA ILE A 407 -0.50 50.61 7.45
C ILE A 407 -1.33 51.84 7.75
N LYS A 408 -2.60 51.69 8.20
CA LYS A 408 -3.47 52.78 8.57
C LYS A 408 -2.97 53.54 9.83
N GLN A 409 -2.43 52.84 10.80
CA GLN A 409 -1.90 53.45 12.02
C GLN A 409 -0.62 54.25 11.75
N ASN A 410 0.18 53.84 10.78
CA ASN A 410 1.46 54.43 10.44
C ASN A 410 1.40 55.38 9.24
N ARG A 411 0.19 55.78 8.77
CA ARG A 411 0.02 56.78 7.73
C ARG A 411 0.41 58.17 8.23
N ASN A 412 1.44 58.72 7.60
CA ASN A 412 1.76 60.15 7.74
C ASN A 412 1.07 60.91 6.60
N PHE A 413 0.53 62.12 6.90
CA PHE A 413 -0.11 63.01 5.93
C PHE A 413 0.91 63.73 5.02
N SER A 414 2.18 63.36 5.03
CA SER A 414 3.24 63.90 4.21
C SER A 414 3.26 63.23 2.82
N ILE A 415 3.74 63.94 1.81
CA ILE A 415 3.82 63.57 0.38
C ILE A 415 4.57 62.25 0.15
N ASN A 416 5.47 61.84 1.06
CA ASN A 416 6.21 60.61 1.02
C ASN A 416 5.57 59.57 2.02
N ASN A 417 4.57 58.82 1.54
CA ASN A 417 3.86 57.88 2.37
C ASN A 417 4.60 56.50 2.37
N ASN A 418 5.60 56.37 3.25
CA ASN A 418 6.43 55.15 3.39
C ASN A 418 5.80 54.05 4.32
N SER A 419 4.48 54.10 4.55
CA SER A 419 3.83 53.18 5.50
C SER A 419 3.88 51.73 5.02
N SER A 420 3.98 51.45 3.74
CA SER A 420 4.15 50.10 3.19
C SER A 420 5.57 49.57 3.43
N SER A 421 6.62 50.36 3.22
CA SER A 421 8.00 49.91 3.49
C SER A 421 8.24 49.69 4.97
N LYS A 422 7.68 50.53 5.85
CA LYS A 422 7.70 50.33 7.32
C LYS A 422 7.02 49.03 7.73
N PHE A 423 5.98 48.60 7.01
CA PHE A 423 5.32 47.35 7.25
C PHE A 423 6.22 46.16 6.88
N GLN A 424 6.93 46.22 5.73
CA GLN A 424 7.90 45.19 5.36
C GLN A 424 9.02 45.04 6.40
N GLU A 425 9.59 46.15 6.85
CA GLU A 425 10.62 46.18 7.87
C GLU A 425 10.11 45.55 9.18
N TYR A 426 8.93 45.97 9.65
CA TYR A 426 8.28 45.41 10.83
C TYR A 426 8.08 43.89 10.71
N LEU A 427 7.64 43.42 9.54
CA LEU A 427 7.44 41.98 9.30
C LEU A 427 8.76 41.22 9.36
N ILE A 428 9.83 41.73 8.77
CA ILE A 428 11.14 41.10 8.76
C ILE A 428 11.71 41.04 10.20
N GLU A 429 11.58 42.11 10.97
CA GLU A 429 12.02 42.15 12.37
C GLU A 429 11.20 41.19 13.25
N THR A 430 9.88 41.18 13.09
CA THR A 430 8.98 40.27 13.78
C THR A 430 9.29 38.83 13.43
N PHE A 431 9.57 38.53 12.15
CA PHE A 431 9.95 37.21 11.68
C PHE A 431 11.26 36.72 12.32
N LYS A 432 12.28 37.57 12.38
CA LYS A 432 13.56 37.23 13.01
C LYS A 432 13.40 36.91 14.50
N ASN A 433 12.63 37.72 15.21
CA ASN A 433 12.44 37.59 16.65
C ASN A 433 11.53 36.41 17.02
N TYR A 434 10.48 36.20 16.25
CA TYR A 434 9.51 35.13 16.52
C TYR A 434 9.97 33.78 15.94
N ASN A 435 10.74 33.79 14.85
CA ASN A 435 11.24 32.62 14.11
C ASN A 435 10.12 31.58 13.86
N PRO A 436 9.12 31.90 13.03
CA PRO A 436 7.97 31.05 12.81
C PRO A 436 8.31 29.81 11.99
N ASP A 437 7.52 28.74 12.21
CA ASP A 437 7.51 27.52 11.41
C ASP A 437 6.54 27.64 10.22
N LEU A 438 5.48 28.43 10.38
CA LEU A 438 4.44 28.67 9.38
C LEU A 438 4.11 30.15 9.27
N LEU A 439 4.14 30.69 8.06
CA LEU A 439 3.46 31.91 7.67
C LEU A 439 2.14 31.57 7.02
N PHE A 440 1.03 32.08 7.56
CA PHE A 440 -0.30 31.83 7.06
C PHE A 440 -0.95 33.15 6.62
N PHE A 441 -1.21 33.26 5.35
CA PHE A 441 -1.73 34.50 4.75
C PHE A 441 -3.22 34.38 4.45
N GLY A 442 -3.99 35.44 4.81
CA GLY A 442 -5.36 35.60 4.37
C GLY A 442 -5.55 36.97 3.78
N HIS A 443 -6.24 37.13 2.66
CA HIS A 443 -6.63 38.39 2.00
C HIS A 443 -5.67 39.59 2.19
N THR A 444 -4.38 39.35 2.25
CA THR A 444 -3.35 40.39 2.38
C THR A 444 -2.82 40.79 1.01
N LYS A 445 -2.71 42.11 0.77
CA LYS A 445 -2.21 42.67 -0.50
C LYS A 445 -0.94 43.50 -0.30
N ASN A 446 -0.46 43.60 0.93
CA ASN A 446 0.57 44.56 1.29
C ASN A 446 1.92 43.92 1.62
N ILE A 447 2.15 42.70 1.19
CA ILE A 447 3.44 41.99 1.34
C ILE A 447 4.06 41.88 -0.04
N ASP A 448 5.31 42.37 -0.17
CA ASP A 448 6.01 42.32 -1.44
C ASP A 448 6.81 41.02 -1.61
N LYS A 449 7.15 40.72 -2.86
CA LYS A 449 7.91 39.52 -3.26
C LYS A 449 9.28 39.47 -2.56
N ASN A 450 9.97 40.60 -2.44
CA ASN A 450 11.30 40.68 -1.84
C ASN A 450 11.25 40.30 -0.34
N THR A 451 10.19 40.67 0.35
CA THR A 451 9.97 40.30 1.76
C THR A 451 9.75 38.79 1.92
N ILE A 452 8.99 38.17 1.01
CA ILE A 452 8.80 36.71 1.00
C ILE A 452 10.12 35.98 0.73
N GLU A 453 10.92 36.46 -0.21
CA GLU A 453 12.24 35.90 -0.51
C GLU A 453 13.20 36.01 0.69
N LYS A 454 13.18 37.15 1.41
CA LYS A 454 13.95 37.32 2.65
C LYS A 454 13.52 36.32 3.74
N PHE A 455 12.24 36.03 3.90
CA PHE A 455 11.76 35.00 4.85
C PHE A 455 12.32 33.62 4.51
N ARG A 456 12.32 33.25 3.24
CA ARG A 456 12.88 31.96 2.77
C ARG A 456 14.39 31.85 2.99
N LEU A 457 15.11 32.99 2.87
CA LEU A 457 16.55 33.03 3.17
C LEU A 457 16.83 32.92 4.68
N LEU A 458 15.99 33.52 5.52
CA LEU A 458 16.13 33.49 6.97
C LEU A 458 15.79 32.12 7.58
N ASN A 459 14.80 31.45 7.02
CA ASN A 459 14.40 30.11 7.48
C ASN A 459 14.14 29.20 6.27
N LYS A 460 15.07 28.30 5.95
CA LYS A 460 14.95 27.37 4.81
C LYS A 460 13.85 26.33 4.99
N ASN A 461 13.39 26.07 6.21
CA ASN A 461 12.34 25.12 6.53
C ASN A 461 10.96 25.78 6.69
N LEU A 462 10.86 27.08 6.40
CA LEU A 462 9.63 27.83 6.52
C LEU A 462 8.54 27.32 5.58
N THR A 463 7.39 27.02 6.13
CA THR A 463 6.18 26.78 5.34
C THR A 463 5.42 28.08 5.13
N ILE A 464 5.04 28.37 3.90
CA ILE A 464 4.19 29.52 3.55
C ILE A 464 2.89 28.99 2.96
N SER A 465 1.76 29.40 3.48
CA SER A 465 0.43 29.03 3.02
C SER A 465 -0.48 30.24 2.94
N GLN A 466 -1.32 30.25 1.91
CA GLN A 466 -2.34 31.30 1.72
C GLN A 466 -3.71 30.65 1.57
N TRP A 467 -4.74 31.27 2.14
CA TRP A 467 -6.12 30.89 1.88
C TRP A 467 -6.85 32.00 1.11
N ASN A 468 -7.76 31.58 0.25
CA ASN A 468 -8.56 32.45 -0.59
C ASN A 468 -10.03 32.06 -0.44
N GLU A 469 -10.92 33.05 -0.26
CA GLU A 469 -12.38 32.83 -0.17
C GLU A 469 -13.02 32.97 -1.55
N ASP A 470 -12.41 33.80 -2.41
CA ASP A 470 -12.95 34.05 -3.73
C ASP A 470 -12.44 33.01 -4.74
N PRO A 471 -13.26 32.65 -5.74
CA PRO A 471 -12.81 31.76 -6.80
C PRO A 471 -11.66 32.45 -7.57
N ILE A 472 -10.61 31.67 -7.85
CA ILE A 472 -9.51 32.12 -8.71
C ILE A 472 -10.02 32.12 -10.16
N MET A 473 -10.38 33.31 -10.65
CA MET A 473 -10.85 33.48 -12.02
C MET A 473 -9.67 33.79 -12.96
N PRO A 474 -9.55 33.11 -14.12
CA PRO A 474 -8.46 33.41 -15.08
C PRO A 474 -8.42 34.84 -15.61
N SER A 475 -9.55 35.54 -15.52
CA SER A 475 -9.70 36.93 -15.97
C SER A 475 -9.23 37.99 -14.96
N LEU A 476 -8.95 37.58 -13.72
CA LEU A 476 -8.42 38.49 -12.69
C LEU A 476 -6.90 38.32 -12.65
N ASP A 477 -6.19 39.42 -12.86
CA ASP A 477 -4.72 39.45 -12.81
C ASP A 477 -4.26 39.24 -11.33
N TYR A 478 -4.05 37.99 -10.95
CA TYR A 478 -3.47 37.62 -9.65
C TYR A 478 -1.94 37.71 -9.62
N SER A 479 -1.30 38.18 -10.70
CA SER A 479 0.17 38.36 -10.80
C SER A 479 0.73 39.31 -9.75
N LYS A 480 -0.12 40.12 -9.12
CA LYS A 480 0.25 41.05 -8.02
C LYS A 480 0.18 40.43 -6.62
N THR A 481 -0.25 39.20 -6.51
CA THR A 481 -0.42 38.48 -5.20
C THR A 481 0.47 37.25 -5.05
N ASN A 482 1.33 36.99 -6.02
CA ASN A 482 2.32 35.90 -5.96
C ASN A 482 3.69 36.38 -5.53
#